data_94b18d6e7c5913ce056ab12d46fa3e45
#
_entry.id   94b18d6e7c5913ce056ab12d46fa3e45
#
_cell.length_a   1.000
_cell.length_b   1.000
_cell.length_c   1.000
_cell.angle_alpha   90.00
_cell.angle_beta   90.00
_cell.angle_gamma   90.00
#
_symmetry.space_group_name_H-M   'P 1'
#
loop_
_entity.id
_entity.type
_entity.pdbx_description
1 polymer ?
#
loop_
_entity_poly.entity_id
_entity_poly.type
_entity_poly.pdbx_seq_one_letter_code
_entity_poly.pdbx_strand_id
1 'polypeptide(L)'
;MKKRIVSTLLAAAMAASMLAGCGSSAKETAAVQAGKETQAGDTTAQAQEENADDAGASDKPLKVVYLCNGNLGDKGFNDSAASGMQMLADKMGAEVKTIEMGRDETSYEGNYLDVSEQDWDMIVSGTWSVKELAQDIAAEFPDKNYLIFDVSVDRDVVTEGNMMGVNYYSNQAAFLSGVLAAKMLDSGDAKIDPSKKVLGFVGSMDTSNINDFLVGYLEGVQYVDPEIKVVTSYVGSFEDVSKCMEMTTQLYNQGAQVVYAPASQSILGAVTAAQKSDKYLIACDQDLYAELKDSDPELAANVISSSLKNVGESIYTSVKGWSEGTMSLDQDYILGLDSGAVGLAKNENYTKLVPEDIQKFIDETEQKVISGDITVGTAFDMTTEDVAALRDGMKP
;
A
#
# COMPACT_ATOMS: atom_id res chain seq x y z
N MET A 1 35.62 -38.90 -17.96
CA MET A 1 36.36 -39.62 -16.92
C MET A 1 35.59 -39.47 -15.61
N LYS A 2 35.24 -40.62 -15.04
CA LYS A 2 34.44 -40.77 -13.81
C LYS A 2 35.26 -40.35 -12.60
N LYS A 3 34.65 -39.72 -11.57
CA LYS A 3 34.87 -40.07 -10.17
C LYS A 3 33.67 -39.67 -9.33
N ARG A 4 32.95 -40.68 -8.88
CA ARG A 4 32.04 -40.68 -7.75
C ARG A 4 32.83 -40.70 -6.47
N ILE A 5 32.41 -39.98 -5.44
CA ILE A 5 32.70 -40.34 -4.04
C ILE A 5 31.38 -40.27 -3.26
N VAL A 6 31.11 -41.35 -2.54
CA VAL A 6 29.99 -41.75 -1.73
C VAL A 6 30.38 -41.61 -0.24
N SER A 7 29.37 -41.52 0.60
CA SER A 7 29.34 -41.81 2.06
C SER A 7 29.51 -40.61 2.99
N THR A 8 28.79 -40.42 4.10
CA THR A 8 28.22 -41.42 5.02
C THR A 8 27.20 -40.71 5.94
N LEU A 9 26.12 -41.43 6.27
CA LEU A 9 25.18 -41.17 7.37
C LEU A 9 25.89 -41.15 8.74
N LEU A 10 25.39 -40.32 9.65
CA LEU A 10 25.46 -40.64 11.08
C LEU A 10 24.16 -40.16 11.76
N ALA A 11 23.37 -41.12 12.22
CA ALA A 11 22.22 -40.94 13.09
C ALA A 11 22.70 -41.03 14.54
N ALA A 12 22.15 -40.19 15.41
CA ALA A 12 22.16 -40.43 16.85
C ALA A 12 20.87 -39.90 17.47
N ALA A 13 20.05 -40.82 17.95
CA ALA A 13 18.90 -40.63 18.82
C ALA A 13 19.35 -40.68 20.29
N MET A 14 18.66 -39.96 21.18
CA MET A 14 18.39 -40.25 22.59
C MET A 14 17.49 -39.15 23.13
N ALA A 15 16.26 -39.45 23.46
CA ALA A 15 15.63 -40.11 24.61
C ALA A 15 15.33 -39.14 25.78
N ALA A 16 14.04 -38.98 25.93
CA ALA A 16 13.14 -38.71 27.03
C ALA A 16 13.69 -38.52 28.48
N SER A 17 13.05 -37.56 29.20
CA SER A 17 12.64 -37.75 30.57
C SER A 17 11.43 -36.92 30.96
N MET A 18 10.39 -37.61 31.42
CA MET A 18 9.20 -37.11 32.13
C MET A 18 9.59 -36.74 33.57
N LEU A 19 8.76 -35.86 34.16
CA LEU A 19 8.32 -35.90 35.58
C LEU A 19 7.33 -34.72 35.72
N ALA A 20 6.14 -34.95 35.91
CA ALA A 20 5.08 -35.12 36.87
C ALA A 20 5.20 -34.28 38.15
N GLY A 21 4.16 -33.54 38.45
CA GLY A 21 3.99 -32.84 39.74
C GLY A 21 2.57 -32.27 39.86
N CYS A 22 1.69 -33.00 40.54
CA CYS A 22 0.33 -32.72 40.94
C CYS A 22 0.20 -31.69 42.07
N GLY A 23 -1.06 -31.14 42.20
CA GLY A 23 -1.63 -30.62 43.43
C GLY A 23 -2.65 -29.51 43.13
N SER A 24 -3.96 -29.78 42.97
CA SER A 24 -5.12 -29.91 43.88
C SER A 24 -5.26 -28.73 44.87
N SER A 25 -6.38 -28.04 44.95
CA SER A 25 -7.73 -28.26 45.42
C SER A 25 -8.50 -26.95 45.39
N ALA A 26 -9.70 -26.89 44.89
CA ALA A 26 -11.04 -27.16 45.40
C ALA A 26 -11.65 -26.08 46.29
N LYS A 27 -12.86 -25.80 45.90
CA LYS A 27 -14.17 -25.62 46.61
C LYS A 27 -14.55 -24.18 46.90
N GLU A 28 -15.76 -23.76 46.91
CA GLU A 28 -17.14 -24.24 46.77
C GLU A 28 -18.08 -23.06 46.76
N THR A 29 -19.18 -23.20 46.01
CA THR A 29 -20.62 -23.07 46.32
C THR A 29 -21.19 -21.70 46.74
N ALA A 30 -22.27 -21.23 46.16
CA ALA A 30 -23.70 -21.51 46.36
C ALA A 30 -24.57 -20.57 45.52
N ALA A 31 -25.43 -21.02 44.76
CA ALA A 31 -26.85 -21.11 44.53
C ALA A 31 -27.78 -20.33 45.50
N VAL A 32 -28.87 -19.78 44.91
CA VAL A 32 -30.29 -19.78 45.37
C VAL A 32 -31.07 -18.84 44.43
N GLN A 33 -31.91 -19.35 43.52
CA GLN A 33 -33.38 -19.54 43.46
C GLN A 33 -34.20 -18.26 43.62
N ALA A 34 -34.99 -17.91 42.63
CA ALA A 34 -36.32 -18.33 42.18
C ALA A 34 -37.46 -17.37 42.56
N GLY A 35 -38.42 -17.24 41.70
CA GLY A 35 -39.79 -16.77 41.96
C GLY A 35 -40.32 -15.82 40.93
N LYS A 36 -41.10 -16.20 40.05
CA LYS A 36 -42.50 -16.65 39.85
C LYS A 36 -43.35 -15.56 39.15
N GLU A 37 -43.82 -15.97 37.96
CA GLU A 37 -45.11 -15.78 37.31
C GLU A 37 -46.03 -14.61 37.67
N THR A 38 -46.57 -13.95 36.64
CA THR A 38 -48.04 -13.92 36.41
C THR A 38 -48.40 -13.59 34.96
N GLN A 39 -49.43 -14.28 34.47
CA GLN A 39 -50.07 -14.29 33.16
C GLN A 39 -51.00 -13.10 32.90
N ALA A 40 -51.24 -12.87 31.63
CA ALA A 40 -52.47 -12.78 30.85
C ALA A 40 -52.79 -11.44 30.21
N GLY A 41 -53.15 -11.53 28.90
CA GLY A 41 -53.88 -10.49 28.17
C GLY A 41 -53.74 -10.62 26.65
N ASP A 42 -54.58 -11.46 26.10
CA ASP A 42 -54.83 -11.71 24.68
C ASP A 42 -55.34 -10.47 23.96
N THR A 43 -54.85 -10.13 22.77
CA THR A 43 -55.67 -9.61 21.64
C THR A 43 -54.90 -9.72 20.29
N THR A 44 -55.48 -10.49 19.44
CA THR A 44 -55.21 -10.72 18.01
C THR A 44 -55.22 -9.46 17.18
N ALA A 45 -54.20 -9.25 16.35
CA ALA A 45 -54.32 -8.56 15.06
C ALA A 45 -53.30 -9.17 14.08
N GLN A 46 -53.81 -9.86 13.09
CA GLN A 46 -53.07 -10.36 11.93
C GLN A 46 -52.62 -9.17 11.08
N ALA A 47 -51.29 -9.06 10.86
CA ALA A 47 -50.74 -8.32 9.74
C ALA A 47 -49.83 -9.29 8.97
N GLN A 48 -50.02 -9.33 7.67
CA GLN A 48 -49.34 -10.16 6.70
C GLN A 48 -47.82 -9.85 6.74
N GLU A 49 -47.03 -10.87 6.98
CA GLU A 49 -45.60 -10.85 6.73
C GLU A 49 -45.37 -11.02 5.22
N GLU A 50 -44.96 -9.95 4.57
CA GLU A 50 -44.23 -10.04 3.29
C GLU A 50 -42.84 -10.60 3.62
N ASN A 51 -42.53 -11.73 3.04
CA ASN A 51 -41.21 -12.35 3.04
C ASN A 51 -40.21 -11.38 2.37
N ALA A 52 -39.40 -10.71 3.16
CA ALA A 52 -38.09 -10.25 2.73
C ALA A 52 -37.18 -11.48 2.77
N ASP A 53 -36.70 -11.88 1.60
CA ASP A 53 -35.64 -12.88 1.49
C ASP A 53 -34.45 -12.44 2.37
N ASP A 54 -34.27 -13.17 3.45
CA ASP A 54 -33.08 -13.13 4.32
C ASP A 54 -31.93 -13.71 3.49
N ALA A 55 -31.10 -12.83 2.92
CA ALA A 55 -29.80 -13.19 2.40
C ALA A 55 -28.95 -13.61 3.60
N GLY A 56 -29.00 -14.89 3.91
CA GLY A 56 -28.32 -15.49 5.06
C GLY A 56 -26.84 -15.15 5.06
N ALA A 57 -26.42 -14.36 6.02
CA ALA A 57 -25.02 -14.24 6.40
C ALA A 57 -24.51 -15.67 6.69
N SER A 58 -23.52 -16.12 5.94
CA SER A 58 -22.84 -17.39 6.18
C SER A 58 -22.26 -17.37 7.59
N ASP A 59 -22.64 -18.38 8.43
CA ASP A 59 -22.07 -18.56 9.78
C ASP A 59 -20.56 -18.89 9.78
N LYS A 60 -19.93 -18.97 8.59
CA LYS A 60 -18.50 -19.27 8.43
C LYS A 60 -17.72 -17.98 8.21
N PRO A 61 -16.55 -17.83 8.86
CA PRO A 61 -15.66 -16.71 8.58
C PRO A 61 -15.23 -16.72 7.11
N LEU A 62 -15.15 -15.52 6.52
CA LEU A 62 -14.61 -15.30 5.19
C LEU A 62 -13.14 -15.73 5.16
N LYS A 63 -12.71 -16.46 4.15
CA LYS A 63 -11.32 -16.92 3.98
C LYS A 63 -10.64 -16.14 2.88
N VAL A 64 -9.58 -15.39 3.22
CA VAL A 64 -8.85 -14.54 2.28
C VAL A 64 -7.38 -14.89 2.31
N VAL A 65 -6.77 -15.10 1.14
CA VAL A 65 -5.33 -15.30 1.00
C VAL A 65 -4.72 -14.17 0.19
N TYR A 66 -3.59 -13.65 0.66
CA TYR A 66 -2.78 -12.67 -0.07
C TYR A 66 -1.50 -13.32 -0.59
N LEU A 67 -1.30 -13.24 -1.91
CA LEU A 67 -0.08 -13.64 -2.61
C LEU A 67 0.83 -12.41 -2.76
N CYS A 68 1.80 -12.28 -1.87
CA CYS A 68 2.76 -11.18 -1.86
C CYS A 68 3.89 -11.49 -2.86
N ASN A 69 4.00 -10.73 -3.96
CA ASN A 69 5.06 -10.86 -4.97
C ASN A 69 6.39 -10.20 -4.52
N GLY A 70 6.77 -10.43 -3.30
CA GLY A 70 7.95 -9.91 -2.65
C GLY A 70 8.07 -10.48 -1.24
N ASN A 71 8.69 -9.70 -0.38
CA ASN A 71 8.81 -10.02 1.04
C ASN A 71 8.18 -8.90 1.87
N LEU A 72 7.71 -9.25 3.06
CA LEU A 72 7.29 -8.30 4.07
C LEU A 72 8.52 -7.61 4.70
N GLY A 73 8.29 -6.50 5.39
CA GLY A 73 9.34 -5.69 6.02
C GLY A 73 9.89 -4.59 5.10
N ASP A 74 9.19 -4.29 3.98
CA ASP A 74 9.57 -3.21 3.07
C ASP A 74 9.22 -1.81 3.60
N LYS A 75 8.48 -1.73 4.71
CA LYS A 75 7.95 -0.48 5.30
C LYS A 75 7.23 0.39 4.27
N GLY A 76 6.55 -0.25 3.32
CA GLY A 76 5.93 0.37 2.17
C GLY A 76 4.76 -0.45 1.65
N PHE A 77 4.81 -0.76 0.35
CA PHE A 77 3.72 -1.34 -0.42
C PHE A 77 3.24 -2.72 0.08
N ASN A 78 4.18 -3.67 0.31
CA ASN A 78 3.81 -5.02 0.75
C ASN A 78 3.32 -5.05 2.21
N ASP A 79 3.95 -4.27 3.09
CA ASP A 79 3.52 -4.15 4.49
C ASP A 79 2.14 -3.47 4.58
N SER A 80 1.87 -2.48 3.70
CA SER A 80 0.54 -1.88 3.58
C SER A 80 -0.50 -2.92 3.18
N ALA A 81 -0.24 -3.74 2.14
CA ALA A 81 -1.15 -4.79 1.72
C ALA A 81 -1.40 -5.82 2.83
N ALA A 82 -0.35 -6.25 3.53
CA ALA A 82 -0.47 -7.17 4.66
C ALA A 82 -1.28 -6.58 5.81
N SER A 83 -1.20 -5.26 6.05
CA SER A 83 -2.04 -4.59 7.05
C SER A 83 -3.53 -4.66 6.71
N GLY A 84 -3.88 -4.65 5.42
CA GLY A 84 -5.25 -4.86 4.94
C GLY A 84 -5.77 -6.25 5.30
N MET A 85 -4.94 -7.28 5.16
CA MET A 85 -5.28 -8.63 5.60
C MET A 85 -5.53 -8.68 7.11
N GLN A 86 -4.70 -8.01 7.90
CA GLN A 86 -4.91 -7.89 9.35
C GLN A 86 -6.22 -7.17 9.68
N MET A 87 -6.57 -6.10 8.94
CA MET A 87 -7.85 -5.41 9.11
C MET A 87 -9.05 -6.31 8.80
N LEU A 88 -8.97 -7.19 7.79
CA LEU A 88 -10.00 -8.19 7.50
C LEU A 88 -10.18 -9.15 8.70
N ALA A 89 -9.09 -9.62 9.30
CA ALA A 89 -9.16 -10.47 10.48
C ALA A 89 -9.77 -9.73 11.68
N ASP A 90 -9.28 -8.54 12.01
CA ASP A 90 -9.64 -7.80 13.22
C ASP A 90 -11.07 -7.22 13.16
N LYS A 91 -11.48 -6.68 11.99
CA LYS A 91 -12.74 -5.95 11.85
C LYS A 91 -13.89 -6.82 11.31
N MET A 92 -13.59 -7.90 10.58
CA MET A 92 -14.59 -8.79 9.98
C MET A 92 -14.53 -10.22 10.52
N GLY A 93 -13.52 -10.58 11.30
CA GLY A 93 -13.33 -11.94 11.79
C GLY A 93 -12.94 -12.93 10.68
N ALA A 94 -12.35 -12.44 9.58
CA ALA A 94 -11.94 -13.27 8.46
C ALA A 94 -10.74 -14.18 8.84
N GLU A 95 -10.71 -15.38 8.27
CA GLU A 95 -9.52 -16.24 8.27
C GLU A 95 -8.58 -15.76 7.17
N VAL A 96 -7.40 -15.25 7.53
CA VAL A 96 -6.48 -14.65 6.57
C VAL A 96 -5.15 -15.37 6.52
N LYS A 97 -4.51 -15.39 5.35
CA LYS A 97 -3.16 -15.91 5.15
C LYS A 97 -2.39 -15.00 4.19
N THR A 98 -1.14 -14.72 4.51
CA THR A 98 -0.20 -14.10 3.57
C THR A 98 0.87 -15.11 3.17
N ILE A 99 1.14 -15.21 1.87
CA ILE A 99 2.18 -16.06 1.29
C ILE A 99 3.21 -15.13 0.64
N GLU A 100 4.41 -15.06 1.21
CA GLU A 100 5.52 -14.34 0.63
C GLU A 100 6.14 -15.19 -0.49
N MET A 101 5.91 -14.80 -1.75
CA MET A 101 6.43 -15.53 -2.92
C MET A 101 7.90 -15.17 -3.24
N GLY A 102 8.42 -14.12 -2.59
CA GLY A 102 9.76 -13.58 -2.89
C GLY A 102 9.81 -12.86 -4.24
N ARG A 103 11.02 -12.74 -4.81
CA ARG A 103 11.26 -12.06 -6.11
C ARG A 103 11.56 -13.01 -7.25
N ASP A 104 11.54 -14.31 -7.00
CA ASP A 104 11.72 -15.33 -8.04
C ASP A 104 10.38 -15.61 -8.73
N GLU A 105 10.12 -14.92 -9.83
CA GLU A 105 8.88 -15.01 -10.60
C GLU A 105 8.58 -16.42 -11.11
N THR A 106 9.61 -17.29 -11.21
CA THR A 106 9.42 -18.68 -11.63
C THR A 106 8.61 -19.53 -10.64
N SER A 107 8.49 -19.06 -9.41
CA SER A 107 7.69 -19.71 -8.35
C SER A 107 6.23 -19.24 -8.30
N TYR A 108 5.88 -18.15 -8.99
CA TYR A 108 4.58 -17.50 -8.83
C TYR A 108 3.43 -18.37 -9.33
N GLU A 109 3.55 -18.95 -10.53
CA GLU A 109 2.53 -19.79 -11.13
C GLU A 109 2.10 -20.95 -10.19
N GLY A 110 3.09 -21.65 -9.60
CA GLY A 110 2.82 -22.73 -8.66
C GLY A 110 2.06 -22.27 -7.41
N ASN A 111 2.37 -21.09 -6.87
CA ASN A 111 1.65 -20.53 -5.73
C ASN A 111 0.19 -20.15 -6.09
N TYR A 112 -0.03 -19.55 -7.26
CA TYR A 112 -1.37 -19.20 -7.73
C TYR A 112 -2.24 -20.44 -7.95
N LEU A 113 -1.72 -21.47 -8.63
CA LEU A 113 -2.42 -22.74 -8.83
C LEU A 113 -2.77 -23.40 -7.48
N ASP A 114 -1.78 -23.48 -6.57
CA ASP A 114 -1.98 -24.13 -5.25
C ASP A 114 -3.10 -23.46 -4.44
N VAL A 115 -3.16 -22.12 -4.38
CA VAL A 115 -4.24 -21.43 -3.64
C VAL A 115 -5.56 -21.47 -4.40
N SER A 116 -5.57 -21.49 -5.74
CA SER A 116 -6.81 -21.57 -6.53
C SER A 116 -7.49 -22.93 -6.42
N GLU A 117 -6.73 -24.00 -6.14
CA GLU A 117 -7.28 -25.34 -5.83
C GLU A 117 -7.80 -25.48 -4.38
N GLN A 118 -7.46 -24.53 -3.47
CA GLN A 118 -7.86 -24.57 -2.07
C GLN A 118 -9.21 -23.85 -1.82
N ASP A 119 -9.73 -23.98 -0.59
CA ASP A 119 -11.01 -23.40 -0.16
C ASP A 119 -10.84 -21.97 0.36
N TRP A 120 -10.40 -21.06 -0.54
CA TRP A 120 -10.35 -19.61 -0.31
C TRP A 120 -11.55 -18.93 -0.97
N ASP A 121 -12.20 -18.00 -0.24
CA ASP A 121 -13.32 -17.21 -0.76
C ASP A 121 -12.80 -16.06 -1.63
N MET A 122 -11.61 -15.51 -1.32
CA MET A 122 -10.97 -14.46 -2.09
C MET A 122 -9.45 -14.65 -2.13
N ILE A 123 -8.88 -14.52 -3.32
CA ILE A 123 -7.43 -14.52 -3.57
C ILE A 123 -7.02 -13.09 -3.92
N VAL A 124 -6.17 -12.49 -3.09
CA VAL A 124 -5.69 -11.11 -3.24
C VAL A 124 -4.26 -11.14 -3.75
N SER A 125 -3.94 -10.31 -4.73
CA SER A 125 -2.60 -10.11 -5.26
C SER A 125 -2.44 -8.70 -5.84
N GLY A 126 -1.27 -8.31 -6.23
CA GLY A 126 -0.93 -7.06 -6.92
C GLY A 126 0.51 -7.17 -7.34
N THR A 127 0.89 -6.50 -8.21
CA THR A 127 0.85 -5.31 -8.99
C THR A 127 1.08 -5.71 -10.47
N TRP A 128 1.62 -4.81 -11.32
CA TRP A 128 1.87 -5.05 -12.75
C TRP A 128 2.67 -6.34 -13.05
N SER A 129 3.64 -6.74 -12.21
CA SER A 129 4.51 -7.90 -12.44
C SER A 129 3.78 -9.26 -12.37
N VAL A 130 2.62 -9.33 -11.73
CA VAL A 130 1.81 -10.56 -11.63
C VAL A 130 0.50 -10.46 -12.41
N LYS A 131 0.24 -9.32 -13.07
CA LYS A 131 -1.04 -9.05 -13.73
C LYS A 131 -1.42 -10.13 -14.74
N GLU A 132 -0.53 -10.42 -15.71
CA GLU A 132 -0.81 -11.40 -16.77
C GLU A 132 -1.08 -12.78 -16.17
N LEU A 133 -0.19 -13.25 -15.30
CA LEU A 133 -0.34 -14.54 -14.63
C LEU A 133 -1.65 -14.63 -13.82
N ALA A 134 -1.95 -13.61 -13.02
CA ALA A 134 -3.16 -13.59 -12.20
C ALA A 134 -4.45 -13.65 -13.03
N GLN A 135 -4.46 -12.96 -14.18
CA GLN A 135 -5.59 -12.97 -15.12
C GLN A 135 -5.75 -14.33 -15.82
N ASP A 136 -4.66 -14.94 -16.26
CA ASP A 136 -4.68 -16.27 -16.87
C ASP A 136 -5.22 -17.32 -15.87
N ILE A 137 -4.76 -17.26 -14.63
CA ILE A 137 -5.26 -18.14 -13.55
C ILE A 137 -6.74 -17.87 -13.24
N ALA A 138 -7.16 -16.60 -13.17
CA ALA A 138 -8.58 -16.29 -12.92
C ALA A 138 -9.49 -16.81 -14.06
N ALA A 139 -9.02 -16.80 -15.29
CA ALA A 139 -9.74 -17.37 -16.43
C ALA A 139 -9.79 -18.92 -16.37
N GLU A 140 -8.74 -19.57 -15.81
CA GLU A 140 -8.72 -21.04 -15.63
C GLU A 140 -9.62 -21.50 -14.46
N PHE A 141 -9.77 -20.66 -13.42
CA PHE A 141 -10.58 -20.96 -12.22
C PHE A 141 -11.79 -20.01 -12.09
N PRO A 142 -12.80 -20.13 -12.96
CA PRO A 142 -13.94 -19.19 -13.00
C PRO A 142 -14.82 -19.20 -11.73
N ASP A 143 -14.76 -20.26 -10.95
CA ASP A 143 -15.51 -20.43 -9.68
C ASP A 143 -14.79 -19.77 -8.48
N LYS A 144 -13.60 -19.19 -8.68
CA LYS A 144 -12.82 -18.50 -7.64
C LYS A 144 -12.95 -17.00 -7.79
N ASN A 145 -12.77 -16.28 -6.70
CA ASN A 145 -12.84 -14.81 -6.69
C ASN A 145 -11.45 -14.23 -6.47
N TYR A 146 -11.13 -13.21 -7.27
CA TYR A 146 -9.82 -12.57 -7.24
C TYR A 146 -9.96 -11.06 -7.05
N LEU A 147 -9.04 -10.50 -6.29
CA LEU A 147 -8.79 -9.07 -6.22
C LEU A 147 -7.34 -8.81 -6.60
N ILE A 148 -7.14 -8.00 -7.63
CA ILE A 148 -5.80 -7.53 -8.00
C ILE A 148 -5.71 -6.02 -7.78
N PHE A 149 -4.72 -5.57 -7.00
CA PHE A 149 -4.53 -4.16 -6.72
C PHE A 149 -3.33 -3.58 -7.48
N ASP A 150 -3.32 -2.26 -7.65
CA ASP A 150 -2.32 -1.46 -8.37
C ASP A 150 -2.25 -1.73 -9.88
N VAL A 151 -3.31 -2.31 -10.44
CA VAL A 151 -3.51 -2.50 -11.89
C VAL A 151 -5.00 -2.59 -12.22
N SER A 152 -5.31 -2.40 -13.50
CA SER A 152 -6.64 -2.68 -14.08
C SER A 152 -6.65 -4.07 -14.72
N VAL A 153 -7.81 -4.72 -14.72
CA VAL A 153 -8.03 -6.05 -15.31
C VAL A 153 -8.34 -5.94 -16.80
N ASP A 154 -7.72 -6.79 -17.60
CA ASP A 154 -8.09 -6.96 -19.00
C ASP A 154 -9.35 -7.84 -19.11
N ARG A 155 -10.48 -7.24 -19.46
CA ARG A 155 -11.78 -7.90 -19.55
C ARG A 155 -11.92 -8.80 -20.77
N ASP A 156 -11.00 -8.72 -21.74
CA ASP A 156 -10.92 -9.67 -22.86
C ASP A 156 -10.26 -10.98 -22.44
N VAL A 157 -9.46 -10.97 -21.35
CA VAL A 157 -8.85 -12.16 -20.75
C VAL A 157 -9.74 -12.75 -19.66
N VAL A 158 -10.18 -11.92 -18.69
CA VAL A 158 -11.04 -12.36 -17.58
C VAL A 158 -12.50 -12.12 -17.95
N THR A 159 -13.07 -13.02 -18.75
CA THR A 159 -14.44 -12.89 -19.33
C THR A 159 -15.54 -13.25 -18.34
N GLU A 160 -15.25 -14.10 -17.34
CA GLU A 160 -16.25 -14.60 -16.38
C GLU A 160 -16.58 -13.60 -15.26
N GLY A 161 -15.86 -12.46 -15.21
CA GLY A 161 -16.13 -11.40 -14.24
C GLY A 161 -15.82 -11.77 -12.78
N ASN A 162 -14.88 -12.67 -12.57
CA ASN A 162 -14.49 -13.21 -11.26
C ASN A 162 -13.24 -12.55 -10.67
N MET A 163 -12.76 -11.45 -11.25
CA MET A 163 -11.62 -10.67 -10.77
C MET A 163 -11.95 -9.18 -10.73
N MET A 164 -11.74 -8.55 -9.58
CA MET A 164 -11.82 -7.10 -9.38
C MET A 164 -10.44 -6.47 -9.51
N GLY A 165 -10.32 -5.38 -10.28
CA GLY A 165 -9.14 -4.51 -10.28
C GLY A 165 -9.33 -3.34 -9.33
N VAL A 166 -8.31 -3.05 -8.51
CA VAL A 166 -8.27 -1.84 -7.67
C VAL A 166 -7.00 -1.06 -7.99
N ASN A 167 -7.16 0.08 -8.63
CA ASN A 167 -6.04 0.95 -9.01
C ASN A 167 -6.12 2.28 -8.23
N TYR A 168 -5.09 3.11 -8.37
CA TYR A 168 -4.92 4.33 -7.57
C TYR A 168 -4.58 5.52 -8.46
N TYR A 169 -5.17 6.67 -8.17
CA TYR A 169 -4.69 7.95 -8.68
C TYR A 169 -3.44 8.40 -7.91
N SER A 170 -2.34 7.63 -8.03
CA SER A 170 -1.06 7.91 -7.38
C SER A 170 -0.49 9.27 -7.78
N ASN A 171 -0.76 9.70 -9.01
CA ASN A 171 -0.46 11.03 -9.54
C ASN A 171 -1.04 12.16 -8.68
N GLN A 172 -2.24 11.99 -8.10
CA GLN A 172 -2.87 13.02 -7.26
C GLN A 172 -2.09 13.27 -5.96
N ALA A 173 -1.67 12.20 -5.26
CA ALA A 173 -0.84 12.32 -4.06
C ALA A 173 0.56 12.86 -4.38
N ALA A 174 1.11 12.44 -5.52
CA ALA A 174 2.38 12.95 -6.03
C ALA A 174 2.30 14.43 -6.42
N PHE A 175 1.17 14.88 -6.99
CA PHE A 175 0.92 16.28 -7.27
C PHE A 175 0.98 17.13 -5.99
N LEU A 176 0.31 16.70 -4.93
CA LEU A 176 0.38 17.37 -3.63
C LEU A 176 1.81 17.38 -3.07
N SER A 177 2.58 16.29 -3.29
CA SER A 177 4.00 16.22 -2.90
C SER A 177 4.85 17.22 -3.68
N GLY A 178 4.57 17.41 -4.97
CA GLY A 178 5.21 18.43 -5.81
C GLY A 178 4.89 19.84 -5.35
N VAL A 179 3.61 20.09 -5.04
CA VAL A 179 3.15 21.36 -4.49
C VAL A 179 3.84 21.67 -3.15
N LEU A 180 3.90 20.68 -2.24
CA LEU A 180 4.59 20.80 -0.95
C LEU A 180 6.08 21.10 -1.15
N ALA A 181 6.78 20.31 -1.96
CA ALA A 181 8.21 20.49 -2.20
C ALA A 181 8.52 21.90 -2.77
N ALA A 182 7.71 22.37 -3.72
CA ALA A 182 7.87 23.69 -4.31
C ALA A 182 7.61 24.82 -3.31
N LYS A 183 6.54 24.72 -2.50
CA LYS A 183 6.24 25.71 -1.46
C LYS A 183 7.30 25.76 -0.35
N MET A 184 7.92 24.62 -0.03
CA MET A 184 8.99 24.57 0.97
C MET A 184 10.22 25.38 0.56
N LEU A 185 10.45 25.66 -0.73
CA LEU A 185 11.56 26.53 -1.16
C LEU A 185 11.46 27.96 -0.60
N ASP A 186 10.24 28.42 -0.34
CA ASP A 186 9.97 29.76 0.22
C ASP A 186 9.61 29.72 1.72
N SER A 187 9.76 28.57 2.38
CA SER A 187 9.35 28.37 3.79
C SER A 187 10.16 29.20 4.80
N GLY A 188 11.35 29.65 4.42
CA GLY A 188 12.30 30.28 5.36
C GLY A 188 13.02 29.30 6.29
N ASP A 189 12.84 27.99 6.09
CA ASP A 189 13.55 26.96 6.85
C ASP A 189 15.05 27.01 6.61
N ALA A 190 15.82 26.83 7.69
CA ALA A 190 17.30 26.98 7.65
C ALA A 190 18.01 25.94 6.76
N LYS A 191 17.39 24.76 6.53
CA LYS A 191 17.94 23.73 5.64
C LYS A 191 17.68 24.02 4.15
N ILE A 192 16.82 24.99 3.84
CA ILE A 192 16.44 25.36 2.47
C ILE A 192 17.22 26.58 2.03
N ASP A 193 17.92 26.49 0.91
CA ASP A 193 18.55 27.62 0.25
C ASP A 193 17.57 28.19 -0.80
N PRO A 194 16.92 29.34 -0.52
CA PRO A 194 15.90 29.91 -1.42
C PRO A 194 16.48 30.40 -2.77
N SER A 195 17.79 30.55 -2.86
CA SER A 195 18.45 30.92 -4.14
C SER A 195 18.51 29.75 -5.12
N LYS A 196 18.30 28.51 -4.64
CA LYS A 196 18.34 27.31 -5.45
C LYS A 196 16.93 26.81 -5.71
N LYS A 197 16.41 27.10 -6.88
CA LYS A 197 15.11 26.61 -7.35
C LYS A 197 15.25 25.21 -7.98
N VAL A 198 15.77 24.24 -7.21
CA VAL A 198 15.98 22.86 -7.65
C VAL A 198 15.37 21.89 -6.64
N LEU A 199 14.57 20.99 -7.14
CA LEU A 199 13.98 19.86 -6.42
C LEU A 199 14.49 18.53 -7.00
N GLY A 200 14.27 17.43 -6.31
CA GLY A 200 14.70 16.12 -6.76
C GLY A 200 13.57 15.09 -6.80
N PHE A 201 13.74 14.10 -7.66
CA PHE A 201 12.92 12.90 -7.72
C PHE A 201 13.84 11.68 -7.84
N VAL A 202 13.63 10.67 -7.00
CA VAL A 202 14.31 9.38 -7.11
C VAL A 202 13.27 8.26 -7.12
N GLY A 203 13.07 7.63 -8.28
CA GLY A 203 12.17 6.49 -8.46
C GLY A 203 12.90 5.16 -8.33
N SER A 204 12.19 4.10 -7.89
CA SER A 204 12.76 2.74 -7.87
C SER A 204 13.08 2.22 -9.27
N MET A 205 12.12 2.25 -10.18
CA MET A 205 12.19 1.72 -11.54
C MET A 205 11.61 2.71 -12.54
N ASP A 206 12.08 2.67 -13.79
CA ASP A 206 11.45 3.42 -14.90
C ASP A 206 10.29 2.58 -15.48
N THR A 207 9.15 2.61 -14.79
CA THR A 207 7.91 1.90 -15.15
C THR A 207 6.72 2.84 -15.09
N SER A 208 5.61 2.50 -15.76
CA SER A 208 4.42 3.35 -15.78
C SER A 208 3.90 3.71 -14.39
N ASN A 209 3.89 2.76 -13.44
CA ASN A 209 3.44 3.01 -12.06
C ASN A 209 4.34 4.05 -11.33
N ILE A 210 5.66 3.97 -11.51
CA ILE A 210 6.60 4.93 -10.90
C ILE A 210 6.57 6.26 -11.65
N ASN A 211 6.38 6.23 -12.96
CA ASN A 211 6.25 7.42 -13.78
C ASN A 211 4.93 8.16 -13.51
N ASP A 212 3.89 7.50 -13.02
CA ASP A 212 2.66 8.16 -12.58
C ASP A 212 2.92 9.10 -11.38
N PHE A 213 3.74 8.65 -10.43
CA PHE A 213 4.23 9.55 -9.36
C PHE A 213 5.12 10.68 -9.92
N LEU A 214 5.95 10.41 -10.93
CA LEU A 214 6.78 11.45 -11.53
C LEU A 214 5.92 12.52 -12.20
N VAL A 215 4.96 12.13 -13.03
CA VAL A 215 4.07 13.07 -13.76
C VAL A 215 3.33 13.97 -12.76
N GLY A 216 2.65 13.37 -11.77
CA GLY A 216 1.97 14.16 -10.75
C GLY A 216 2.90 15.12 -10.01
N TYR A 217 4.08 14.65 -9.60
CA TYR A 217 5.07 15.48 -8.90
C TYR A 217 5.53 16.67 -9.74
N LEU A 218 5.90 16.45 -11.01
CA LEU A 218 6.33 17.50 -11.91
C LEU A 218 5.24 18.54 -12.16
N GLU A 219 4.00 18.09 -12.38
CA GLU A 219 2.86 19.01 -12.55
C GLU A 219 2.56 19.80 -11.27
N GLY A 220 2.69 19.18 -10.09
CA GLY A 220 2.55 19.88 -8.81
C GLY A 220 3.62 20.96 -8.61
N VAL A 221 4.86 20.68 -9.00
CA VAL A 221 5.95 21.69 -8.99
C VAL A 221 5.64 22.83 -9.95
N GLN A 222 5.24 22.51 -11.19
CA GLN A 222 4.91 23.54 -12.21
C GLN A 222 3.69 24.38 -11.82
N TYR A 223 2.73 23.80 -11.12
CA TYR A 223 1.54 24.50 -10.62
C TYR A 223 1.92 25.63 -9.64
N VAL A 224 2.99 25.45 -8.86
CA VAL A 224 3.47 26.47 -7.91
C VAL A 224 4.37 27.49 -8.60
N ASP A 225 5.41 27.02 -9.30
CA ASP A 225 6.37 27.88 -10.02
C ASP A 225 7.01 27.09 -11.18
N PRO A 226 6.71 27.46 -12.44
CA PRO A 226 7.25 26.78 -13.62
C PRO A 226 8.76 27.03 -13.83
N GLU A 227 9.41 27.93 -13.09
CA GLU A 227 10.85 28.16 -13.14
C GLU A 227 11.64 27.14 -12.31
N ILE A 228 10.99 26.44 -11.36
CA ILE A 228 11.64 25.41 -10.54
C ILE A 228 12.09 24.26 -11.44
N LYS A 229 13.30 23.79 -11.21
CA LYS A 229 13.90 22.67 -11.92
C LYS A 229 13.88 21.41 -11.08
N VAL A 230 13.75 20.26 -11.75
CA VAL A 230 13.72 18.94 -11.09
C VAL A 230 14.81 18.06 -11.68
N VAL A 231 15.70 17.58 -10.80
CA VAL A 231 16.69 16.55 -11.15
C VAL A 231 16.11 15.18 -10.84
N THR A 232 16.11 14.28 -11.81
CA THR A 232 15.45 12.96 -11.72
C THR A 232 16.46 11.83 -11.85
N SER A 233 16.30 10.78 -11.04
CA SER A 233 17.06 9.54 -11.12
C SER A 233 16.17 8.31 -10.87
N TYR A 234 16.57 7.15 -11.40
CA TYR A 234 15.95 5.84 -11.11
C TYR A 234 16.99 4.88 -10.57
N VAL A 235 16.66 4.22 -9.47
CA VAL A 235 17.55 3.25 -8.82
C VAL A 235 17.78 2.02 -9.70
N GLY A 236 16.74 1.61 -10.44
CA GLY A 236 16.75 0.36 -11.23
C GLY A 236 16.58 -0.88 -10.31
N SER A 237 16.07 -0.69 -9.10
CA SER A 237 15.76 -1.73 -8.13
C SER A 237 14.76 -1.21 -7.11
N PHE A 238 13.91 -2.11 -6.61
CA PHE A 238 12.99 -1.82 -5.49
C PHE A 238 13.68 -1.96 -4.11
N GLU A 239 14.86 -2.59 -4.05
CA GLU A 239 15.49 -3.05 -2.80
C GLU A 239 16.93 -2.53 -2.59
N ASP A 240 17.56 -1.94 -3.61
CA ASP A 240 18.96 -1.49 -3.50
C ASP A 240 19.08 -0.18 -2.73
N VAL A 241 19.07 -0.29 -1.40
CA VAL A 241 19.22 0.81 -0.44
C VAL A 241 20.51 1.60 -0.68
N SER A 242 21.62 0.91 -0.97
CA SER A 242 22.94 1.54 -1.15
C SER A 242 22.97 2.43 -2.39
N LYS A 243 22.44 1.93 -3.51
CA LYS A 243 22.37 2.67 -4.77
C LYS A 243 21.39 3.84 -4.67
N CYS A 244 20.24 3.65 -4.00
CA CYS A 244 19.29 4.72 -3.75
C CYS A 244 19.92 5.85 -2.91
N MET A 245 20.68 5.51 -1.86
CA MET A 245 21.42 6.49 -1.06
C MET A 245 22.43 7.29 -1.90
N GLU A 246 23.19 6.61 -2.75
CA GLU A 246 24.17 7.26 -3.64
C GLU A 246 23.46 8.22 -4.60
N MET A 247 22.43 7.78 -5.29
CA MET A 247 21.69 8.59 -6.25
C MET A 247 21.02 9.80 -5.60
N THR A 248 20.37 9.58 -4.45
CA THR A 248 19.74 10.70 -3.70
C THR A 248 20.78 11.71 -3.23
N THR A 249 21.95 11.25 -2.78
CA THR A 249 23.08 12.15 -2.44
C THR A 249 23.52 12.96 -3.65
N GLN A 250 23.56 12.35 -4.83
CA GLN A 250 23.88 13.08 -6.08
C GLN A 250 22.85 14.14 -6.42
N LEU A 251 21.55 13.89 -6.19
CA LEU A 251 20.49 14.87 -6.40
C LEU A 251 20.67 16.08 -5.46
N TYR A 252 20.98 15.88 -4.18
CA TYR A 252 21.29 16.98 -3.25
C TYR A 252 22.55 17.76 -3.67
N ASN A 253 23.59 17.07 -4.14
CA ASN A 253 24.80 17.72 -4.66
C ASN A 253 24.54 18.54 -5.94
N GLN A 254 23.52 18.19 -6.72
CA GLN A 254 23.06 18.97 -7.88
C GLN A 254 22.18 20.18 -7.48
N GLY A 255 21.94 20.36 -6.19
CA GLY A 255 21.23 21.50 -5.64
C GLY A 255 19.82 21.25 -5.18
N ALA A 256 19.29 20.02 -5.29
CA ALA A 256 17.95 19.70 -4.79
C ALA A 256 17.82 20.08 -3.31
N GLN A 257 16.76 20.80 -2.96
CA GLN A 257 16.49 21.22 -1.59
C GLN A 257 15.57 20.22 -0.87
N VAL A 258 14.64 19.61 -1.60
CA VAL A 258 13.77 18.52 -1.17
C VAL A 258 13.81 17.46 -2.26
N VAL A 259 13.85 16.18 -1.88
CA VAL A 259 13.74 15.04 -2.80
C VAL A 259 12.44 14.27 -2.51
N TYR A 260 11.70 13.94 -3.54
CA TYR A 260 10.58 13.01 -3.48
C TYR A 260 11.03 11.61 -3.93
N ALA A 261 10.69 10.58 -3.17
CA ALA A 261 11.27 9.25 -3.33
C ALA A 261 10.24 8.10 -3.38
N PRO A 262 9.52 7.89 -4.51
CA PRO A 262 8.75 6.66 -4.72
C PRO A 262 9.69 5.49 -5.06
N ALA A 263 10.29 4.91 -4.02
CA ALA A 263 11.44 4.02 -4.15
C ALA A 263 11.27 2.66 -3.46
N SER A 264 10.07 2.31 -2.97
CA SER A 264 9.79 1.08 -2.22
C SER A 264 10.82 0.86 -1.08
N GLN A 265 11.27 -0.36 -0.81
CA GLN A 265 12.26 -0.64 0.26
C GLN A 265 13.57 0.15 0.10
N SER A 266 13.99 0.48 -1.14
CA SER A 266 15.20 1.26 -1.36
C SER A 266 15.11 2.70 -0.80
N ILE A 267 13.91 3.19 -0.41
CA ILE A 267 13.66 4.50 0.21
C ILE A 267 14.48 4.72 1.50
N LEU A 268 14.85 3.65 2.21
CA LEU A 268 15.70 3.73 3.40
C LEU A 268 17.08 4.34 3.07
N GLY A 269 17.53 4.16 1.83
CA GLY A 269 18.72 4.84 1.30
C GLY A 269 18.48 6.33 1.08
N ALA A 270 17.32 6.69 0.53
CA ALA A 270 16.97 8.08 0.26
C ALA A 270 16.87 8.90 1.57
N VAL A 271 16.21 8.37 2.60
CA VAL A 271 16.11 9.07 3.89
C VAL A 271 17.46 9.18 4.60
N THR A 272 18.33 8.16 4.47
CA THR A 272 19.71 8.22 4.98
C THR A 272 20.53 9.30 4.25
N ALA A 273 20.34 9.46 2.95
CA ALA A 273 20.97 10.54 2.18
C ALA A 273 20.47 11.91 2.61
N ALA A 274 19.17 12.07 2.86
CA ALA A 274 18.56 13.30 3.35
C ALA A 274 19.16 13.72 4.70
N GLN A 275 19.25 12.79 5.66
CA GLN A 275 19.89 13.02 6.96
C GLN A 275 21.35 13.47 6.81
N LYS A 276 22.16 12.73 6.04
CA LYS A 276 23.59 13.04 5.84
C LYS A 276 23.84 14.37 5.11
N SER A 277 22.90 14.78 4.28
CA SER A 277 22.97 16.04 3.51
C SER A 277 22.32 17.21 4.24
N ASP A 278 21.76 16.99 5.43
CA ASP A 278 20.95 17.95 6.19
C ASP A 278 19.86 18.58 5.31
N LYS A 279 19.10 17.75 4.62
CA LYS A 279 18.03 18.10 3.68
C LYS A 279 16.75 17.33 4.00
N TYR A 280 15.69 17.64 3.27
CA TYR A 280 14.38 17.03 3.46
C TYR A 280 14.03 16.02 2.38
N LEU A 281 13.25 15.01 2.80
CA LEU A 281 12.66 13.98 1.96
C LEU A 281 11.13 14.04 2.06
N ILE A 282 10.44 13.84 0.94
CA ILE A 282 9.05 13.39 0.89
C ILE A 282 9.10 11.91 0.52
N ALA A 283 8.51 11.08 1.36
CA ALA A 283 8.49 9.63 1.16
C ALA A 283 7.27 9.19 0.35
N CYS A 284 7.05 7.88 0.21
CA CYS A 284 5.98 7.30 -0.59
C CYS A 284 5.39 6.07 0.09
N ASP A 285 4.17 5.72 -0.32
CA ASP A 285 3.35 4.58 0.04
C ASP A 285 2.80 4.64 1.47
N GLN A 286 3.64 4.68 2.47
CA GLN A 286 3.25 4.76 3.88
C GLN A 286 3.81 6.02 4.56
N ASP A 287 3.31 6.34 5.75
CA ASP A 287 3.87 7.42 6.58
C ASP A 287 5.23 7.00 7.15
N LEU A 288 6.30 7.20 6.39
CA LEU A 288 7.65 6.80 6.76
C LEU A 288 8.13 7.48 8.06
N TYR A 289 7.65 8.69 8.36
CA TYR A 289 7.95 9.32 9.65
C TYR A 289 7.36 8.49 10.80
N ALA A 290 6.10 8.10 10.71
CA ALA A 290 5.44 7.29 11.73
C ALA A 290 6.12 5.93 11.91
N GLU A 291 6.61 5.32 10.83
CA GLU A 291 7.34 4.05 10.83
C GLU A 291 8.73 4.14 11.52
N LEU A 292 9.39 5.29 11.42
CA LEU A 292 10.76 5.46 11.90
C LEU A 292 10.87 6.17 13.23
N LYS A 293 9.89 7.01 13.64
CA LYS A 293 10.02 7.94 14.77
C LYS A 293 10.40 7.29 16.11
N ASP A 294 9.96 6.06 16.35
CA ASP A 294 10.23 5.34 17.58
C ASP A 294 11.53 4.53 17.53
N SER A 295 11.95 4.09 16.34
CA SER A 295 13.14 3.27 16.14
C SER A 295 14.39 4.08 15.77
N ASP A 296 14.23 5.14 14.98
CA ASP A 296 15.29 6.04 14.53
C ASP A 296 14.75 7.48 14.37
N PRO A 297 14.53 8.22 15.47
CA PRO A 297 13.95 9.56 15.46
C PRO A 297 14.83 10.59 14.72
N GLU A 298 16.15 10.39 14.68
CA GLU A 298 17.07 11.29 13.97
C GLU A 298 16.91 11.13 12.45
N LEU A 299 16.70 9.92 11.97
CA LEU A 299 16.41 9.63 10.57
C LEU A 299 15.03 10.15 10.18
N ALA A 300 14.02 9.85 11.01
CA ALA A 300 12.63 10.28 10.81
C ALA A 300 12.50 11.81 10.69
N ALA A 301 13.30 12.58 11.43
CA ALA A 301 13.23 14.05 11.46
C ALA A 301 13.47 14.73 10.09
N ASN A 302 14.00 14.01 9.10
CA ASN A 302 14.24 14.52 7.76
C ASN A 302 13.08 14.23 6.78
N VAL A 303 12.09 13.44 7.20
CA VAL A 303 10.89 13.13 6.41
C VAL A 303 9.81 14.17 6.72
N ILE A 304 9.57 15.10 5.78
CA ILE A 304 8.56 16.16 6.00
C ILE A 304 7.14 15.66 5.76
N SER A 305 6.96 14.69 4.89
CA SER A 305 5.69 14.06 4.57
C SER A 305 5.92 12.78 3.77
N SER A 306 4.85 12.08 3.43
CA SER A 306 4.81 10.97 2.48
C SER A 306 3.59 11.10 1.57
N SER A 307 3.74 10.81 0.28
CA SER A 307 2.56 10.52 -0.54
C SER A 307 2.04 9.14 -0.14
N LEU A 308 0.83 9.09 0.36
CA LEU A 308 0.21 7.86 0.83
C LEU A 308 -0.44 7.11 -0.32
N LYS A 309 -0.27 5.80 -0.33
CA LYS A 309 -1.05 4.83 -1.10
C LYS A 309 -1.56 3.78 -0.11
N ASN A 310 -2.79 3.95 0.35
CA ASN A 310 -3.40 3.17 1.42
C ASN A 310 -3.90 1.81 0.90
N VAL A 311 -2.98 0.98 0.39
CA VAL A 311 -3.27 -0.34 -0.21
C VAL A 311 -4.04 -1.23 0.77
N GLY A 312 -3.65 -1.26 2.03
CA GLY A 312 -4.31 -2.06 3.05
C GLY A 312 -5.76 -1.67 3.28
N GLU A 313 -6.06 -0.37 3.44
CA GLU A 313 -7.44 0.11 3.58
C GLU A 313 -8.25 -0.19 2.31
N SER A 314 -7.64 -0.08 1.13
CA SER A 314 -8.28 -0.39 -0.14
C SER A 314 -8.61 -1.88 -0.28
N ILE A 315 -7.72 -2.78 0.13
CA ILE A 315 -7.99 -4.23 0.18
C ILE A 315 -9.14 -4.51 1.15
N TYR A 316 -9.06 -3.95 2.37
CA TYR A 316 -10.10 -4.13 3.38
C TYR A 316 -11.47 -3.65 2.87
N THR A 317 -11.55 -2.44 2.35
CA THR A 317 -12.82 -1.85 1.88
C THR A 317 -13.36 -2.58 0.65
N SER A 318 -12.50 -3.04 -0.25
CA SER A 318 -12.91 -3.76 -1.45
C SER A 318 -13.41 -5.18 -1.13
N VAL A 319 -12.71 -5.93 -0.31
CA VAL A 319 -13.16 -7.27 0.13
C VAL A 319 -14.45 -7.17 0.95
N LYS A 320 -14.53 -6.17 1.85
CA LYS A 320 -15.76 -5.88 2.60
C LYS A 320 -16.91 -5.54 1.66
N GLY A 321 -16.69 -4.60 0.72
CA GLY A 321 -17.71 -4.18 -0.25
C GLY A 321 -18.19 -5.32 -1.12
N TRP A 322 -17.29 -6.21 -1.55
CA TRP A 322 -17.65 -7.44 -2.26
C TRP A 322 -18.51 -8.36 -1.38
N SER A 323 -18.10 -8.63 -0.15
CA SER A 323 -18.84 -9.51 0.76
C SER A 323 -20.24 -8.97 1.14
N GLU A 324 -20.42 -7.64 1.11
CA GLU A 324 -21.69 -6.95 1.37
C GLU A 324 -22.50 -6.69 0.07
N GLY A 325 -21.97 -7.08 -1.10
CA GLY A 325 -22.62 -6.89 -2.41
C GLY A 325 -22.66 -5.43 -2.90
N THR A 326 -21.83 -4.55 -2.33
CA THR A 326 -21.70 -3.13 -2.74
C THR A 326 -20.62 -2.91 -3.78
N MET A 327 -19.68 -3.87 -3.91
CA MET A 327 -18.66 -3.90 -4.96
C MET A 327 -18.75 -5.21 -5.74
N SER A 328 -18.50 -5.15 -7.05
CA SER A 328 -18.59 -6.27 -7.97
C SER A 328 -17.22 -6.67 -8.50
N LEU A 329 -17.03 -7.96 -8.80
CA LEU A 329 -15.77 -8.49 -9.33
C LEU A 329 -15.60 -8.21 -10.83
N ASP A 330 -16.67 -7.90 -11.55
CA ASP A 330 -16.68 -7.71 -13.01
C ASP A 330 -16.24 -6.31 -13.46
N GLN A 331 -15.76 -5.46 -12.55
CA GLN A 331 -15.30 -4.11 -12.85
C GLN A 331 -14.04 -3.71 -12.09
N ASP A 332 -13.44 -2.62 -12.54
CA ASP A 332 -12.28 -2.01 -11.89
C ASP A 332 -12.71 -0.76 -11.11
N TYR A 333 -11.99 -0.50 -10.04
CA TYR A 333 -12.15 0.69 -9.21
C TYR A 333 -10.84 1.47 -9.20
N ILE A 334 -10.89 2.77 -9.50
CA ILE A 334 -9.74 3.65 -9.40
C ILE A 334 -9.99 4.59 -8.23
N LEU A 335 -9.16 4.51 -7.22
CA LEU A 335 -9.32 5.19 -5.94
C LEU A 335 -8.37 6.38 -5.84
N GLY A 336 -8.89 7.53 -5.43
CA GLY A 336 -8.17 8.80 -5.39
C GLY A 336 -8.20 9.48 -4.02
N LEU A 337 -7.91 10.79 -4.03
CA LEU A 337 -7.99 11.64 -2.85
C LEU A 337 -9.41 11.70 -2.25
N ASP A 338 -10.43 11.61 -3.09
CA ASP A 338 -11.85 11.64 -2.69
C ASP A 338 -12.25 10.46 -1.80
N SER A 339 -11.62 9.30 -2.01
CA SER A 339 -11.83 8.08 -1.23
C SER A 339 -10.87 7.95 -0.03
N GLY A 340 -9.86 8.81 0.04
CA GLY A 340 -8.76 8.68 1.02
C GLY A 340 -7.81 7.51 0.73
N ALA A 341 -7.92 6.85 -0.43
CA ALA A 341 -7.03 5.76 -0.82
C ALA A 341 -5.62 6.25 -1.17
N VAL A 342 -5.50 7.50 -1.58
CA VAL A 342 -4.22 8.21 -1.71
C VAL A 342 -4.29 9.53 -0.95
N GLY A 343 -3.15 10.12 -0.64
CA GLY A 343 -3.12 11.38 0.10
C GLY A 343 -1.71 11.86 0.44
N LEU A 344 -1.63 12.84 1.33
CA LEU A 344 -0.38 13.32 1.88
C LEU A 344 -0.38 13.10 3.39
N ALA A 345 0.69 12.53 3.95
CA ALA A 345 0.83 12.32 5.38
C ALA A 345 0.97 13.67 6.11
N LYS A 346 -0.06 14.04 6.86
CA LYS A 346 -0.12 15.29 7.66
C LYS A 346 0.12 14.99 9.14
N ASN A 347 1.24 14.31 9.43
CA ASN A 347 1.65 13.87 10.76
C ASN A 347 2.23 15.02 11.61
N GLU A 348 2.72 14.69 12.81
CA GLU A 348 3.29 15.67 13.74
C GLU A 348 4.56 16.36 13.20
N ASN A 349 5.38 15.65 12.39
CA ASN A 349 6.57 16.24 11.79
C ASN A 349 6.21 17.21 10.64
N TYR A 350 5.22 16.84 9.82
CA TYR A 350 4.63 17.74 8.83
C TYR A 350 4.13 19.03 9.50
N THR A 351 3.32 18.90 10.54
CA THR A 351 2.77 20.05 11.28
C THR A 351 3.86 20.93 11.89
N LYS A 352 4.97 20.34 12.33
CA LYS A 352 6.11 21.03 12.93
C LYS A 352 6.96 21.78 11.89
N LEU A 353 7.20 21.16 10.72
CA LEU A 353 8.18 21.65 9.73
C LEU A 353 7.55 22.51 8.64
N VAL A 354 6.30 22.27 8.30
CA VAL A 354 5.60 22.98 7.23
C VAL A 354 4.89 24.20 7.82
N PRO A 355 5.18 25.44 7.37
CA PRO A 355 4.47 26.63 7.81
C PRO A 355 2.96 26.55 7.60
N GLU A 356 2.18 27.15 8.51
CA GLU A 356 0.71 27.07 8.54
C GLU A 356 0.04 27.57 7.24
N ASP A 357 0.59 28.59 6.62
CA ASP A 357 0.11 29.12 5.34
C ASP A 357 0.35 28.15 4.18
N ILE A 358 1.45 27.38 4.23
CA ILE A 358 1.73 26.29 3.28
C ILE A 358 0.78 25.13 3.54
N GLN A 359 0.57 24.72 4.79
CA GLN A 359 -0.40 23.66 5.13
C GLN A 359 -1.78 23.99 4.56
N LYS A 360 -2.25 25.23 4.81
CA LYS A 360 -3.53 25.69 4.28
C LYS A 360 -3.58 25.68 2.76
N PHE A 361 -2.51 26.09 2.10
CA PHE A 361 -2.42 26.07 0.63
C PHE A 361 -2.52 24.63 0.09
N ILE A 362 -1.88 23.67 0.77
CA ILE A 362 -1.98 22.23 0.42
C ILE A 362 -3.43 21.75 0.57
N ASP A 363 -4.09 22.06 1.70
CA ASP A 363 -5.48 21.65 1.95
C ASP A 363 -6.44 22.23 0.89
N GLU A 364 -6.29 23.51 0.55
CA GLU A 364 -7.08 24.15 -0.50
C GLU A 364 -6.82 23.53 -1.89
N THR A 365 -5.56 23.15 -2.16
CA THR A 365 -5.18 22.52 -3.42
C THR A 365 -5.73 21.08 -3.51
N GLU A 366 -5.66 20.32 -2.43
CA GLU A 366 -6.27 18.99 -2.32
C GLU A 366 -7.77 19.04 -2.63
N GLN A 367 -8.50 20.00 -2.05
CA GLN A 367 -9.93 20.18 -2.33
C GLN A 367 -10.20 20.51 -3.80
N LYS A 368 -9.34 21.26 -4.47
CA LYS A 368 -9.47 21.55 -5.91
C LYS A 368 -9.23 20.32 -6.79
N VAL A 369 -8.36 19.40 -6.39
CA VAL A 369 -8.18 18.12 -7.09
C VAL A 369 -9.41 17.25 -6.86
N ILE A 370 -9.90 17.14 -5.62
CA ILE A 370 -11.11 16.36 -5.28
C ILE A 370 -12.35 16.89 -6.02
N SER A 371 -12.51 18.22 -6.14
CA SER A 371 -13.65 18.82 -6.85
C SER A 371 -13.54 18.74 -8.38
N GLY A 372 -12.36 18.37 -8.92
CA GLY A 372 -12.07 18.36 -10.35
C GLY A 372 -11.73 19.74 -10.94
N ASP A 373 -11.55 20.77 -10.10
CA ASP A 373 -11.08 22.10 -10.54
C ASP A 373 -9.61 22.03 -11.01
N ILE A 374 -8.85 21.05 -10.51
CA ILE A 374 -7.54 20.67 -11.00
C ILE A 374 -7.59 19.22 -11.43
N THR A 375 -7.29 18.97 -12.70
CA THR A 375 -7.06 17.63 -13.25
C THR A 375 -5.57 17.37 -13.30
N VAL A 376 -5.11 16.29 -12.67
CA VAL A 376 -3.71 15.88 -12.66
C VAL A 376 -3.48 14.86 -13.78
N GLY A 377 -2.46 15.09 -14.60
CA GLY A 377 -2.06 14.15 -15.65
C GLY A 377 -1.60 12.81 -15.09
N THR A 378 -1.75 11.74 -15.88
CA THR A 378 -1.32 10.39 -15.50
C THR A 378 -0.38 9.80 -16.55
N ALA A 379 0.67 9.11 -16.09
CA ALA A 379 1.60 8.43 -16.99
C ALA A 379 0.93 7.27 -17.76
N PHE A 380 -0.21 6.78 -17.30
CA PHE A 380 -0.94 5.71 -17.99
C PHE A 380 -1.59 6.18 -19.29
N ASP A 381 -1.83 7.48 -19.45
CA ASP A 381 -2.36 8.11 -20.66
C ASP A 381 -1.26 8.72 -21.55
N MET A 382 0.01 8.56 -21.17
CA MET A 382 1.18 9.13 -21.85
C MET A 382 2.03 8.06 -22.53
N THR A 383 2.67 8.42 -23.63
CA THR A 383 3.75 7.60 -24.20
C THR A 383 5.04 7.77 -23.38
N THR A 384 5.97 6.84 -23.51
CA THR A 384 7.31 6.94 -22.88
C THR A 384 8.02 8.24 -23.30
N GLU A 385 7.82 8.66 -24.57
CA GLU A 385 8.37 9.90 -25.11
C GLU A 385 7.75 11.14 -24.47
N ASP A 386 6.44 11.13 -24.18
CA ASP A 386 5.76 12.26 -23.52
C ASP A 386 6.25 12.42 -22.07
N VAL A 387 6.36 11.33 -21.33
CA VAL A 387 6.93 11.33 -19.96
C VAL A 387 8.37 11.84 -19.98
N ALA A 388 9.18 11.37 -20.94
CA ALA A 388 10.55 11.82 -21.09
C ALA A 388 10.62 13.32 -21.43
N ALA A 389 9.75 13.80 -22.31
CA ALA A 389 9.69 15.22 -22.67
C ALA A 389 9.32 16.11 -21.49
N LEU A 390 8.32 15.70 -20.69
CA LEU A 390 7.93 16.42 -19.47
C LEU A 390 9.09 16.48 -18.47
N ARG A 391 9.71 15.32 -18.17
CA ARG A 391 10.88 15.23 -17.29
C ARG A 391 12.04 16.08 -17.77
N ASP A 392 12.39 15.98 -19.05
CA ASP A 392 13.58 16.65 -19.62
C ASP A 392 13.36 18.17 -19.73
N GLY A 393 12.13 18.65 -19.90
CA GLY A 393 11.77 20.06 -19.88
C GLY A 393 11.98 20.74 -18.52
N MET A 394 12.02 19.97 -17.43
CA MET A 394 12.23 20.49 -16.08
C MET A 394 13.68 20.36 -15.58
N LYS A 395 14.59 19.79 -16.35
CA LYS A 395 16.01 19.72 -15.98
C LYS A 395 16.63 21.12 -15.86
N PRO A 396 17.63 21.30 -14.94
CA PRO A 396 18.40 22.53 -14.82
C PRO A 396 19.10 22.96 -16.11
#